data_d581f931215f3536e695ac9f6f62d2c5
#
_entry.id   d581f931215f3536e695ac9f6f62d2c5
#
_cell.length_a   1.000
_cell.length_b   1.000
_cell.length_c   1.000
_cell.angle_alpha   90.00
_cell.angle_beta   90.00
_cell.angle_gamma   90.00
#
_symmetry.space_group_name_H-M   'P 1'
#
loop_
_entity.id
_entity.type
_entity.pdbx_description
1 polymer ?
#
loop_
_entity_poly.entity_id
_entity_poly.type
_entity_poly.pdbx_seq_one_letter_code
_entity_poly.pdbx_strand_id
1 'polypeptide(L)'
;MVKLNDSSAYKRGQELLDSGMCREAIALFDEFLAQQPDSWKALNSKGFAYQKMSEYTEAVACFDKALQINPKSVEVLNNKGFTLSVRGLYKDAITCFEEAFACDPTSLEALNGKAIALQRMFLYKEALDVLQQAYQLDAKHPQTLLSIAVTLQKLQQFERAIGYFKKVLATDKTNVKAWNGIGVTYQLMGDNDSALKCFTKILNIDSREIQAWLSIGYVYQRMGKFNDALKCYNKAKVLVDGRYHHKLYDGLASCLTKLSEFDQAIEVYKHIFQREQGKKKWDAQRSIKFVNKLKRKKAMGTLPDVMPADDDI
;
A
#
# COMPACT_ATOMS: atom_id res chain seq x y z
N MET A 1 -15.09 -44.85 -0.17
CA MET A 1 -14.31 -43.70 -0.57
C MET A 1 -14.45 -43.55 -2.07
N VAL A 2 -15.16 -42.52 -2.53
CA VAL A 2 -15.30 -42.21 -3.96
C VAL A 2 -13.93 -41.65 -4.40
N LYS A 3 -13.22 -42.38 -5.29
CA LYS A 3 -12.06 -41.85 -5.99
C LYS A 3 -12.56 -40.66 -6.82
N LEU A 4 -12.32 -39.44 -6.33
CA LEU A 4 -12.52 -38.23 -7.13
C LEU A 4 -11.64 -38.39 -8.38
N ASN A 5 -12.22 -38.22 -9.57
CA ASN A 5 -11.47 -38.22 -10.82
C ASN A 5 -10.38 -37.15 -10.71
N ASP A 6 -9.13 -37.46 -11.08
CA ASP A 6 -7.92 -36.61 -10.89
C ASP A 6 -8.10 -35.15 -11.30
N SER A 7 -8.83 -34.86 -12.38
CA SER A 7 -9.22 -33.52 -12.83
C SER A 7 -10.21 -32.82 -11.88
N SER A 8 -10.96 -33.54 -11.04
CA SER A 8 -11.97 -33.00 -10.14
C SER A 8 -11.36 -32.39 -8.88
N ALA A 9 -10.32 -33.02 -8.28
CA ALA A 9 -9.66 -32.51 -7.09
C ALA A 9 -8.92 -31.17 -7.38
N TYR A 10 -8.20 -31.10 -8.50
CA TYR A 10 -7.53 -29.87 -8.92
C TYR A 10 -8.52 -28.72 -9.17
N LYS A 11 -9.61 -28.96 -9.93
CA LYS A 11 -10.63 -27.95 -10.21
C LYS A 11 -11.29 -27.45 -8.92
N ARG A 12 -11.66 -28.36 -8.03
CA ARG A 12 -12.24 -28.00 -6.73
C ARG A 12 -11.26 -27.21 -5.86
N GLY A 13 -9.97 -27.56 -5.90
CA GLY A 13 -8.91 -26.79 -5.25
C GLY A 13 -8.84 -25.36 -5.76
N GLN A 14 -8.97 -25.15 -7.09
CA GLN A 14 -9.04 -23.81 -7.69
C GLN A 14 -10.28 -23.04 -7.23
N GLU A 15 -11.46 -23.65 -7.22
CA GLU A 15 -12.70 -23.02 -6.75
C GLU A 15 -12.60 -22.58 -5.28
N LEU A 16 -11.98 -23.42 -4.43
CA LEU A 16 -11.72 -23.06 -3.03
C LEU A 16 -10.71 -21.90 -2.90
N LEU A 17 -9.67 -21.90 -3.73
CA LEU A 17 -8.68 -20.83 -3.77
C LEU A 17 -9.29 -19.48 -4.19
N ASP A 18 -10.21 -19.52 -5.18
CA ASP A 18 -10.94 -18.33 -5.65
C ASP A 18 -11.92 -17.82 -4.60
N SER A 19 -12.53 -18.72 -3.80
CA SER A 19 -13.39 -18.34 -2.67
C SER A 19 -12.61 -17.96 -1.40
N GLY A 20 -11.28 -17.99 -1.45
CA GLY A 20 -10.41 -17.59 -0.32
C GLY A 20 -10.19 -18.68 0.74
N MET A 21 -10.71 -19.89 0.54
CA MET A 21 -10.51 -21.05 1.43
C MET A 21 -9.16 -21.71 1.15
N CYS A 22 -8.07 -20.98 1.45
CA CYS A 22 -6.72 -21.37 1.03
C CYS A 22 -6.22 -22.66 1.68
N ARG A 23 -6.57 -22.94 2.95
CA ARG A 23 -6.13 -24.17 3.64
C ARG A 23 -6.75 -25.42 3.03
N GLU A 24 -8.04 -25.36 2.74
CA GLU A 24 -8.81 -26.44 2.10
C GLU A 24 -8.32 -26.66 0.66
N ALA A 25 -8.02 -25.58 -0.05
CA ALA A 25 -7.42 -25.64 -1.39
C ALA A 25 -6.06 -26.35 -1.38
N ILE A 26 -5.18 -26.03 -0.41
CA ILE A 26 -3.88 -26.70 -0.25
C ILE A 26 -4.03 -28.19 -0.04
N ALA A 27 -4.98 -28.63 0.82
CA ALA A 27 -5.22 -30.04 1.07
C ALA A 27 -5.61 -30.80 -0.20
N LEU A 28 -6.47 -30.20 -1.05
CA LEU A 28 -6.84 -30.79 -2.34
C LEU A 28 -5.68 -30.78 -3.35
N PHE A 29 -4.85 -29.75 -3.36
CA PHE A 29 -3.64 -29.76 -4.19
C PHE A 29 -2.64 -30.81 -3.73
N ASP A 30 -2.52 -31.07 -2.41
CA ASP A 30 -1.67 -32.16 -1.89
C ASP A 30 -2.20 -33.54 -2.28
N GLU A 31 -3.53 -33.75 -2.19
CA GLU A 31 -4.16 -35.01 -2.67
C GLU A 31 -3.91 -35.22 -4.17
N PHE A 32 -4.05 -34.17 -4.98
CA PHE A 32 -3.78 -34.22 -6.40
C PHE A 32 -2.29 -34.50 -6.70
N LEU A 33 -1.37 -33.81 -6.01
CA LEU A 33 0.07 -33.95 -6.20
C LEU A 33 0.59 -35.32 -5.71
N ALA A 34 -0.10 -35.98 -4.77
CA ALA A 34 0.23 -37.36 -4.39
C ALA A 34 0.03 -38.36 -5.54
N GLN A 35 -0.85 -38.03 -6.48
CA GLN A 35 -1.11 -38.88 -7.67
C GLN A 35 -0.33 -38.35 -8.90
N GLN A 36 -0.12 -37.05 -9.00
CA GLN A 36 0.56 -36.37 -10.10
C GLN A 36 1.65 -35.40 -9.57
N PRO A 37 2.79 -35.92 -9.08
CA PRO A 37 3.82 -35.12 -8.42
C PRO A 37 4.48 -34.08 -9.36
N ASP A 38 4.48 -34.34 -10.67
CA ASP A 38 5.09 -33.48 -11.70
C ASP A 38 4.14 -32.42 -12.25
N SER A 39 3.01 -32.16 -11.58
CA SER A 39 2.09 -31.10 -11.99
C SER A 39 2.58 -29.73 -11.54
N TRP A 40 3.35 -29.05 -12.39
CA TRP A 40 3.81 -27.67 -12.10
C TRP A 40 2.63 -26.71 -11.88
N LYS A 41 1.49 -26.93 -12.54
CA LYS A 41 0.28 -26.12 -12.34
C LYS A 41 -0.28 -26.25 -10.93
N ALA A 42 -0.37 -27.47 -10.40
CA ALA A 42 -0.85 -27.69 -9.04
C ALA A 42 0.12 -27.16 -7.99
N LEU A 43 1.44 -27.29 -8.21
CA LEU A 43 2.47 -26.67 -7.38
C LEU A 43 2.38 -25.13 -7.39
N ASN A 44 2.16 -24.53 -8.57
CA ASN A 44 1.95 -23.09 -8.68
C ASN A 44 0.71 -22.62 -7.90
N SER A 45 -0.43 -23.30 -8.07
CA SER A 45 -1.66 -22.98 -7.37
C SER A 45 -1.53 -23.14 -5.85
N LYS A 46 -0.84 -24.19 -5.40
CA LYS A 46 -0.51 -24.39 -3.98
C LYS A 46 0.39 -23.27 -3.45
N GLY A 47 1.42 -22.87 -4.20
CA GLY A 47 2.29 -21.75 -3.87
C GLY A 47 1.52 -20.43 -3.75
N PHE A 48 0.57 -20.18 -4.66
CA PHE A 48 -0.30 -19.01 -4.62
C PHE A 48 -1.25 -19.03 -3.41
N ALA A 49 -1.76 -20.20 -3.01
CA ALA A 49 -2.56 -20.36 -1.78
C ALA A 49 -1.72 -19.98 -0.54
N TYR A 50 -0.50 -20.47 -0.43
CA TYR A 50 0.44 -20.07 0.65
C TYR A 50 0.75 -18.57 0.63
N GLN A 51 0.94 -17.98 -0.55
CA GLN A 51 1.15 -16.54 -0.70
C GLN A 51 -0.04 -15.74 -0.15
N LYS A 52 -1.29 -16.14 -0.47
CA LYS A 52 -2.50 -15.52 0.09
C LYS A 52 -2.58 -15.62 1.61
N MET A 53 -2.07 -16.69 2.20
CA MET A 53 -1.96 -16.89 3.65
C MET A 53 -0.77 -16.17 4.28
N SER A 54 0.04 -15.45 3.49
CA SER A 54 1.29 -14.81 3.92
C SER A 54 2.38 -15.80 4.37
N GLU A 55 2.26 -17.08 4.02
CA GLU A 55 3.25 -18.14 4.24
C GLU A 55 4.23 -18.14 3.06
N TYR A 56 5.06 -17.10 3.00
CA TYR A 56 5.88 -16.81 1.80
C TYR A 56 7.02 -17.78 1.58
N THR A 57 7.54 -18.42 2.63
CA THR A 57 8.61 -19.43 2.53
C THR A 57 8.10 -20.68 1.83
N GLU A 58 6.95 -21.16 2.23
CA GLU A 58 6.25 -22.30 1.67
C GLU A 58 5.82 -22.03 0.22
N ALA A 59 5.36 -20.79 -0.05
CA ALA A 59 5.03 -20.34 -1.39
C ALA A 59 6.24 -20.44 -2.34
N VAL A 60 7.40 -19.88 -1.93
CA VAL A 60 8.62 -19.93 -2.74
C VAL A 60 9.07 -21.38 -2.96
N ALA A 61 9.02 -22.25 -1.96
CA ALA A 61 9.38 -23.67 -2.10
C ALA A 61 8.48 -24.39 -3.13
N CYS A 62 7.18 -24.05 -3.18
CA CYS A 62 6.27 -24.60 -4.18
C CYS A 62 6.58 -24.09 -5.59
N PHE A 63 6.88 -22.79 -5.74
CA PHE A 63 7.29 -22.21 -7.03
C PHE A 63 8.62 -22.76 -7.52
N ASP A 64 9.59 -23.00 -6.62
CA ASP A 64 10.88 -23.61 -6.98
C ASP A 64 10.67 -25.02 -7.54
N LYS A 65 9.83 -25.84 -6.90
CA LYS A 65 9.48 -27.16 -7.42
C LYS A 65 8.75 -27.07 -8.77
N ALA A 66 7.85 -26.12 -8.93
CA ALA A 66 7.15 -25.90 -10.19
C ALA A 66 8.12 -25.53 -11.32
N LEU A 67 9.11 -24.68 -11.03
CA LEU A 67 10.16 -24.27 -11.99
C LEU A 67 11.17 -25.37 -12.29
N GLN A 68 11.42 -26.31 -11.38
CA GLN A 68 12.21 -27.50 -11.69
C GLN A 68 11.54 -28.35 -12.78
N ILE A 69 10.20 -28.40 -12.81
CA ILE A 69 9.43 -29.15 -13.82
C ILE A 69 9.23 -28.34 -15.09
N ASN A 70 8.86 -27.06 -14.96
CA ASN A 70 8.68 -26.13 -16.07
C ASN A 70 9.46 -24.83 -15.87
N PRO A 71 10.76 -24.80 -16.23
CA PRO A 71 11.65 -23.64 -15.98
C PRO A 71 11.24 -22.36 -16.72
N LYS A 72 10.46 -22.47 -17.79
CA LYS A 72 10.03 -21.32 -18.63
C LYS A 72 8.59 -20.86 -18.33
N SER A 73 8.02 -21.26 -17.24
CA SER A 73 6.66 -20.81 -16.87
C SER A 73 6.68 -19.35 -16.41
N VAL A 74 6.27 -18.46 -17.29
CA VAL A 74 6.14 -17.02 -17.02
C VAL A 74 5.28 -16.74 -15.78
N GLU A 75 4.17 -17.47 -15.66
CA GLU A 75 3.25 -17.35 -14.52
C GLU A 75 3.95 -17.68 -13.18
N VAL A 76 4.68 -18.80 -13.12
CA VAL A 76 5.38 -19.22 -11.89
C VAL A 76 6.51 -18.26 -11.55
N LEU A 77 7.28 -17.80 -12.56
CA LEU A 77 8.34 -16.82 -12.40
C LEU A 77 7.80 -15.49 -11.83
N ASN A 78 6.68 -15.01 -12.37
CA ASN A 78 6.02 -13.80 -11.87
C ASN A 78 5.54 -13.99 -10.43
N ASN A 79 4.84 -15.07 -10.11
CA ASN A 79 4.35 -15.36 -8.76
C ASN A 79 5.50 -15.46 -7.74
N LYS A 80 6.61 -16.13 -8.10
CA LYS A 80 7.82 -16.19 -7.29
C LYS A 80 8.42 -14.81 -7.08
N GLY A 81 8.57 -14.03 -8.17
CA GLY A 81 9.09 -12.67 -8.12
C GLY A 81 8.27 -11.75 -7.21
N PHE A 82 6.94 -11.78 -7.29
CA PHE A 82 6.07 -11.04 -6.38
C PHE A 82 6.22 -11.48 -4.93
N THR A 83 6.28 -12.80 -4.68
CA THR A 83 6.47 -13.34 -3.33
C THR A 83 7.80 -12.90 -2.72
N LEU A 84 8.89 -12.96 -3.50
CA LEU A 84 10.21 -12.48 -3.08
C LEU A 84 10.20 -10.97 -2.82
N SER A 85 9.51 -10.18 -3.64
CA SER A 85 9.35 -8.73 -3.44
C SER A 85 8.65 -8.40 -2.12
N VAL A 86 7.61 -9.16 -1.74
CA VAL A 86 6.92 -8.98 -0.45
C VAL A 86 7.83 -9.32 0.73
N ARG A 87 8.71 -10.31 0.58
CA ARG A 87 9.74 -10.65 1.57
C ARG A 87 10.90 -9.63 1.65
N GLY A 88 10.94 -8.64 0.76
CA GLY A 88 12.04 -7.68 0.68
C GLY A 88 13.29 -8.17 -0.07
N LEU A 89 13.22 -9.35 -0.70
CA LEU A 89 14.29 -9.94 -1.50
C LEU A 89 14.22 -9.40 -2.95
N TYR A 90 14.40 -8.08 -3.08
CA TYR A 90 14.14 -7.37 -4.34
C TYR A 90 15.07 -7.78 -5.48
N LYS A 91 16.34 -8.08 -5.21
CA LYS A 91 17.31 -8.53 -6.24
C LYS A 91 16.89 -9.87 -6.85
N ASP A 92 16.54 -10.83 -5.99
CA ASP A 92 16.09 -12.15 -6.46
C ASP A 92 14.75 -12.05 -7.20
N ALA A 93 13.85 -11.14 -6.75
CA ALA A 93 12.60 -10.84 -7.45
C ALA A 93 12.86 -10.28 -8.87
N ILE A 94 13.80 -9.35 -9.02
CA ILE A 94 14.18 -8.77 -10.31
C ILE A 94 14.66 -9.88 -11.26
N THR A 95 15.52 -10.79 -10.78
CA THR A 95 15.98 -11.94 -11.59
C THR A 95 14.81 -12.78 -12.08
N CYS A 96 13.84 -13.12 -11.23
CA CYS A 96 12.65 -13.86 -11.64
C CYS A 96 11.83 -13.10 -12.70
N PHE A 97 11.66 -11.78 -12.58
CA PHE A 97 10.96 -11.00 -13.58
C PHE A 97 11.73 -10.85 -14.91
N GLU A 98 13.05 -10.81 -14.85
CA GLU A 98 13.92 -10.82 -16.03
C GLU A 98 13.82 -12.15 -16.78
N GLU A 99 13.85 -13.27 -16.07
CA GLU A 99 13.62 -14.60 -16.64
C GLU A 99 12.22 -14.73 -17.23
N ALA A 100 11.19 -14.22 -16.54
CA ALA A 100 9.82 -14.20 -17.06
C ALA A 100 9.72 -13.39 -18.36
N PHE A 101 10.31 -12.19 -18.40
CA PHE A 101 10.34 -11.35 -19.59
C PHE A 101 11.16 -11.96 -20.73
N ALA A 102 12.25 -12.66 -20.42
CA ALA A 102 13.02 -13.39 -21.43
C ALA A 102 12.22 -14.55 -22.06
N CYS A 103 11.31 -15.17 -21.29
CA CYS A 103 10.41 -16.21 -21.79
C CYS A 103 9.23 -15.62 -22.59
N ASP A 104 8.72 -14.46 -22.18
CA ASP A 104 7.64 -13.72 -22.85
C ASP A 104 7.94 -12.21 -22.87
N PRO A 105 8.52 -11.68 -23.96
CA PRO A 105 8.82 -10.25 -24.10
C PRO A 105 7.60 -9.33 -24.14
N THR A 106 6.39 -9.87 -24.14
CA THR A 106 5.13 -9.10 -24.08
C THR A 106 4.53 -9.06 -22.67
N SER A 107 5.16 -9.70 -21.69
CA SER A 107 4.68 -9.78 -20.31
C SER A 107 4.74 -8.43 -19.61
N LEU A 108 3.62 -7.72 -19.61
CA LEU A 108 3.44 -6.48 -18.82
C LEU A 108 3.59 -6.74 -17.33
N GLU A 109 3.20 -7.91 -16.87
CA GLU A 109 3.28 -8.31 -15.48
C GLU A 109 4.73 -8.39 -15.00
N ALA A 110 5.61 -9.00 -15.80
CA ALA A 110 7.04 -9.09 -15.51
C ALA A 110 7.69 -7.70 -15.46
N LEU A 111 7.42 -6.83 -16.44
CA LEU A 111 7.98 -5.47 -16.47
C LEU A 111 7.47 -4.62 -15.29
N ASN A 112 6.17 -4.65 -14.99
CA ASN A 112 5.62 -3.93 -13.85
C ASN A 112 6.14 -4.47 -12.51
N GLY A 113 6.27 -5.80 -12.37
CA GLY A 113 6.85 -6.43 -11.19
C GLY A 113 8.30 -6.02 -10.97
N LYS A 114 9.14 -6.07 -12.02
CA LYS A 114 10.52 -5.59 -11.99
C LYS A 114 10.60 -4.11 -11.58
N ALA A 115 9.76 -3.27 -12.16
CA ALA A 115 9.74 -1.84 -11.85
C ALA A 115 9.36 -1.58 -10.39
N ILE A 116 8.37 -2.30 -9.84
CA ILE A 116 7.99 -2.20 -8.43
C ILE A 116 9.17 -2.62 -7.51
N ALA A 117 9.88 -3.69 -7.85
CA ALA A 117 11.04 -4.12 -7.08
C ALA A 117 12.16 -3.06 -7.11
N LEU A 118 12.45 -2.45 -8.27
CA LEU A 118 13.40 -1.35 -8.40
C LEU A 118 12.97 -0.11 -7.61
N GLN A 119 11.67 0.26 -7.63
CA GLN A 119 11.13 1.35 -6.81
C GLN A 119 11.35 1.10 -5.31
N ARG A 120 11.19 -0.14 -4.84
CA ARG A 120 11.44 -0.53 -3.44
C ARG A 120 12.92 -0.43 -3.05
N MET A 121 13.81 -0.55 -4.03
CA MET A 121 15.25 -0.31 -3.87
C MET A 121 15.63 1.16 -4.07
N PHE A 122 14.66 2.07 -4.26
CA PHE A 122 14.88 3.49 -4.54
C PHE A 122 15.58 3.77 -5.88
N LEU A 123 15.66 2.80 -6.78
CA LEU A 123 16.25 2.91 -8.12
C LEU A 123 15.20 3.44 -9.11
N TYR A 124 14.74 4.68 -8.87
CA TYR A 124 13.60 5.25 -9.58
C TYR A 124 13.85 5.52 -11.07
N LYS A 125 15.09 5.84 -11.47
CA LYS A 125 15.44 6.05 -12.89
C LYS A 125 15.34 4.75 -13.66
N GLU A 126 15.95 3.69 -13.15
CA GLU A 126 15.91 2.34 -13.75
C GLU A 126 14.47 1.80 -13.79
N ALA A 127 13.69 2.02 -12.73
CA ALA A 127 12.27 1.69 -12.71
C ALA A 127 11.49 2.42 -13.82
N LEU A 128 11.80 3.70 -14.07
CA LEU A 128 11.15 4.47 -15.12
C LEU A 128 11.48 3.92 -16.51
N ASP A 129 12.74 3.52 -16.76
CA ASP A 129 13.17 2.95 -18.04
C ASP A 129 12.44 1.62 -18.33
N VAL A 130 12.31 0.76 -17.33
CA VAL A 130 11.53 -0.49 -17.45
C VAL A 130 10.04 -0.21 -17.68
N LEU A 131 9.48 0.79 -16.99
CA LEU A 131 8.08 1.16 -17.16
C LEU A 131 7.81 1.81 -18.53
N GLN A 132 8.79 2.46 -19.14
CA GLN A 132 8.68 2.96 -20.51
C GLN A 132 8.58 1.82 -21.51
N GLN A 133 9.30 0.71 -21.31
CA GLN A 133 9.15 -0.49 -22.13
C GLN A 133 7.73 -1.07 -21.99
N ALA A 134 7.22 -1.18 -20.76
CA ALA A 134 5.84 -1.62 -20.53
C ALA A 134 4.81 -0.69 -21.19
N TYR A 135 5.05 0.63 -21.15
CA TYR A 135 4.19 1.63 -21.81
C TYR A 135 4.20 1.51 -23.34
N GLN A 136 5.31 1.11 -23.94
CA GLN A 136 5.39 0.85 -25.39
C GLN A 136 4.58 -0.38 -25.79
N LEU A 137 4.48 -1.40 -24.94
CA LEU A 137 3.64 -2.58 -25.17
C LEU A 137 2.16 -2.27 -25.04
N ASP A 138 1.76 -1.54 -24.02
CA ASP A 138 0.39 -1.07 -23.84
C ASP A 138 0.36 0.31 -23.16
N ALA A 139 0.16 1.34 -23.99
CA ALA A 139 0.10 2.73 -23.55
C ALA A 139 -1.14 3.08 -22.70
N LYS A 140 -2.12 2.17 -22.61
CA LYS A 140 -3.36 2.38 -21.84
C LYS A 140 -3.44 1.50 -20.59
N HIS A 141 -2.46 0.63 -20.37
CA HIS A 141 -2.48 -0.28 -19.23
C HIS A 141 -2.48 0.49 -17.88
N PRO A 142 -3.55 0.41 -17.09
CA PRO A 142 -3.74 1.30 -15.94
C PRO A 142 -2.63 1.16 -14.89
N GLN A 143 -2.19 -0.07 -14.61
CA GLN A 143 -1.15 -0.32 -13.60
C GLN A 143 0.20 0.28 -14.03
N THR A 144 0.56 0.16 -15.31
CA THR A 144 1.78 0.77 -15.87
C THR A 144 1.73 2.29 -15.75
N LEU A 145 0.60 2.91 -16.13
CA LEU A 145 0.42 4.36 -16.02
C LEU A 145 0.52 4.84 -14.56
N LEU A 146 -0.10 4.15 -13.62
CA LEU A 146 -0.01 4.45 -12.19
C LEU A 146 1.43 4.32 -11.69
N SER A 147 2.13 3.26 -12.08
CA SER A 147 3.53 3.01 -11.68
C SER A 147 4.48 4.08 -12.24
N ILE A 148 4.31 4.50 -13.51
CA ILE A 148 5.06 5.61 -14.11
C ILE A 148 4.81 6.89 -13.31
N ALA A 149 3.54 7.22 -13.05
CA ALA A 149 3.17 8.43 -12.33
C ALA A 149 3.80 8.49 -10.93
N VAL A 150 3.72 7.39 -10.17
CA VAL A 150 4.35 7.28 -8.83
C VAL A 150 5.87 7.40 -8.93
N THR A 151 6.51 6.79 -9.94
CA THR A 151 7.97 6.89 -10.14
C THR A 151 8.38 8.34 -10.45
N LEU A 152 7.65 9.01 -11.34
CA LEU A 152 7.88 10.42 -11.67
C LEU A 152 7.69 11.34 -10.46
N GLN A 153 6.69 11.06 -9.62
CA GLN A 153 6.47 11.76 -8.35
C GLN A 153 7.68 11.62 -7.41
N LYS A 154 8.26 10.41 -7.31
CA LYS A 154 9.49 10.17 -6.51
C LYS A 154 10.72 10.86 -7.10
N LEU A 155 10.75 11.04 -8.42
CA LEU A 155 11.77 11.82 -9.13
C LEU A 155 11.48 13.35 -9.12
N GLN A 156 10.47 13.79 -8.39
CA GLN A 156 10.02 15.19 -8.29
C GLN A 156 9.57 15.81 -9.63
N GLN A 157 9.22 14.99 -10.61
CA GLN A 157 8.70 15.43 -11.91
C GLN A 157 7.17 15.52 -11.85
N PHE A 158 6.68 16.45 -11.04
CA PHE A 158 5.30 16.51 -10.58
C PHE A 158 4.28 16.72 -11.70
N GLU A 159 4.54 17.62 -12.64
CA GLU A 159 3.63 17.92 -13.76
C GLU A 159 3.48 16.69 -14.66
N ARG A 160 4.57 15.98 -14.91
CA ARG A 160 4.55 14.74 -15.69
C ARG A 160 3.79 13.64 -14.95
N ALA A 161 4.00 13.52 -13.63
CA ALA A 161 3.26 12.56 -12.81
C ALA A 161 1.75 12.79 -12.89
N ILE A 162 1.30 14.05 -12.72
CA ILE A 162 -0.11 14.44 -12.88
C ILE A 162 -0.63 14.07 -14.27
N GLY A 163 0.17 14.28 -15.32
CA GLY A 163 -0.18 13.91 -16.68
C GLY A 163 -0.48 12.41 -16.83
N TYR A 164 0.32 11.54 -16.24
CA TYR A 164 0.10 10.09 -16.29
C TYR A 164 -1.09 9.66 -15.43
N PHE A 165 -1.30 10.24 -14.23
CA PHE A 165 -2.52 9.99 -13.46
C PHE A 165 -3.78 10.41 -14.23
N LYS A 166 -3.75 11.55 -14.93
CA LYS A 166 -4.86 12.00 -15.79
C LYS A 166 -5.15 11.04 -16.94
N LYS A 167 -4.13 10.37 -17.52
CA LYS A 167 -4.36 9.31 -18.52
C LYS A 167 -5.15 8.14 -17.93
N VAL A 168 -4.90 7.75 -16.67
CA VAL A 168 -5.72 6.73 -15.98
C VAL A 168 -7.17 7.23 -15.82
N LEU A 169 -7.36 8.48 -15.40
CA LEU A 169 -8.70 9.07 -15.24
C LEU A 169 -9.45 9.28 -16.55
N ALA A 170 -8.78 9.32 -17.68
CA ALA A 170 -9.43 9.38 -19.00
C ALA A 170 -10.16 8.07 -19.33
N THR A 171 -9.66 6.93 -18.83
CA THR A 171 -10.29 5.61 -19.01
C THR A 171 -11.24 5.26 -17.86
N ASP A 172 -10.85 5.61 -16.64
CA ASP A 172 -11.64 5.37 -15.41
C ASP A 172 -11.67 6.62 -14.53
N LYS A 173 -12.73 7.41 -14.69
CA LYS A 173 -12.95 8.67 -13.95
C LYS A 173 -13.12 8.47 -12.44
N THR A 174 -13.42 7.23 -12.01
CA THR A 174 -13.67 6.87 -10.61
C THR A 174 -12.44 6.25 -9.95
N ASN A 175 -11.30 6.21 -10.63
CA ASN A 175 -10.08 5.59 -10.11
C ASN A 175 -9.54 6.35 -8.89
N VAL A 176 -9.83 5.83 -7.71
CA VAL A 176 -9.41 6.41 -6.42
C VAL A 176 -7.90 6.52 -6.31
N LYS A 177 -7.13 5.52 -6.83
CA LYS A 177 -5.66 5.55 -6.79
C LYS A 177 -5.10 6.72 -7.59
N ALA A 178 -5.67 7.01 -8.76
CA ALA A 178 -5.24 8.12 -9.60
C ALA A 178 -5.58 9.47 -8.97
N TRP A 179 -6.81 9.65 -8.45
CA TRP A 179 -7.17 10.87 -7.72
C TRP A 179 -6.30 11.10 -6.50
N ASN A 180 -6.03 10.05 -5.71
CA ASN A 180 -5.13 10.13 -4.56
C ASN A 180 -3.70 10.51 -4.99
N GLY A 181 -3.19 9.90 -6.08
CA GLY A 181 -1.89 10.22 -6.64
C GLY A 181 -1.77 11.70 -7.03
N ILE A 182 -2.77 12.25 -7.72
CA ILE A 182 -2.81 13.69 -8.08
C ILE A 182 -2.85 14.55 -6.81
N GLY A 183 -3.73 14.23 -5.85
CA GLY A 183 -3.84 14.97 -4.60
C GLY A 183 -2.54 15.02 -3.82
N VAL A 184 -1.87 13.87 -3.66
CA VAL A 184 -0.55 13.79 -3.02
C VAL A 184 0.51 14.57 -3.81
N THR A 185 0.45 14.56 -5.15
CA THR A 185 1.39 15.34 -5.97
C THR A 185 1.21 16.84 -5.72
N TYR A 186 -0.04 17.34 -5.69
CA TYR A 186 -0.30 18.74 -5.33
C TYR A 186 0.16 19.09 -3.91
N GLN A 187 -0.01 18.19 -2.94
CA GLN A 187 0.54 18.37 -1.59
C GLN A 187 2.06 18.54 -1.59
N LEU A 188 2.77 17.75 -2.40
CA LEU A 188 4.23 17.83 -2.54
C LEU A 188 4.66 19.15 -3.21
N MET A 189 3.83 19.68 -4.11
CA MET A 189 4.03 21.00 -4.74
C MET A 189 3.64 22.17 -3.82
N GLY A 190 2.98 21.91 -2.68
CA GLY A 190 2.47 22.93 -1.77
C GLY A 190 1.12 23.53 -2.18
N ASP A 191 0.50 23.05 -3.27
CA ASP A 191 -0.84 23.47 -3.71
C ASP A 191 -1.92 22.73 -2.91
N ASN A 192 -2.17 23.26 -1.73
CA ASN A 192 -3.14 22.67 -0.80
C ASN A 192 -4.59 22.71 -1.34
N ASP A 193 -4.97 23.75 -2.08
CA ASP A 193 -6.33 23.89 -2.60
C ASP A 193 -6.63 22.86 -3.70
N SER A 194 -5.69 22.62 -4.60
CA SER A 194 -5.82 21.57 -5.62
C SER A 194 -5.80 20.18 -5.00
N ALA A 195 -4.99 19.95 -3.97
CA ALA A 195 -4.98 18.71 -3.23
C ALA A 195 -6.34 18.42 -2.58
N LEU A 196 -6.93 19.41 -1.88
CA LEU A 196 -8.27 19.29 -1.29
C LEU A 196 -9.34 18.94 -2.32
N LYS A 197 -9.32 19.60 -3.51
CA LYS A 197 -10.24 19.28 -4.60
C LYS A 197 -10.13 17.81 -5.02
N CYS A 198 -8.92 17.27 -5.14
CA CYS A 198 -8.71 15.88 -5.53
C CYS A 198 -9.23 14.90 -4.47
N PHE A 199 -8.91 15.11 -3.19
CA PHE A 199 -9.39 14.25 -2.11
C PHE A 199 -10.90 14.33 -1.92
N THR A 200 -11.51 15.51 -2.12
CA THR A 200 -12.97 15.67 -2.13
C THR A 200 -13.62 14.88 -3.27
N LYS A 201 -12.97 14.80 -4.45
CA LYS A 201 -13.46 13.92 -5.53
C LYS A 201 -13.49 12.45 -5.11
N ILE A 202 -12.51 11.99 -4.33
CA ILE A 202 -12.52 10.63 -3.78
C ILE A 202 -13.73 10.44 -2.85
N LEU A 203 -14.01 11.38 -1.96
CA LEU A 203 -15.16 11.30 -1.06
C LEU A 203 -16.51 11.37 -1.78
N ASN A 204 -16.57 11.99 -2.94
CA ASN A 204 -17.77 11.98 -3.79
C ASN A 204 -17.96 10.62 -4.49
N ILE A 205 -16.89 9.84 -4.69
CA ILE A 205 -16.95 8.47 -5.21
C ILE A 205 -17.32 7.50 -4.08
N ASP A 206 -16.59 7.58 -2.97
CA ASP A 206 -16.85 6.82 -1.76
C ASP A 206 -16.65 7.70 -0.51
N SER A 207 -17.76 8.10 0.09
CA SER A 207 -17.77 8.94 1.31
C SER A 207 -17.17 8.24 2.54
N ARG A 208 -16.95 6.91 2.48
CA ARG A 208 -16.37 6.09 3.55
C ARG A 208 -14.87 5.85 3.35
N GLU A 209 -14.24 6.41 2.32
CA GLU A 209 -12.81 6.26 2.08
C GLU A 209 -11.99 6.96 3.18
N ILE A 210 -11.52 6.16 4.13
CA ILE A 210 -10.78 6.64 5.32
C ILE A 210 -9.54 7.42 4.91
N GLN A 211 -8.80 6.92 3.91
CA GLN A 211 -7.55 7.55 3.48
C GLN A 211 -7.79 8.97 2.94
N ALA A 212 -8.92 9.22 2.28
CA ALA A 212 -9.27 10.55 1.79
C ALA A 212 -9.54 11.52 2.96
N TRP A 213 -10.31 11.09 3.98
CA TRP A 213 -10.52 11.90 5.19
C TRP A 213 -9.21 12.23 5.90
N LEU A 214 -8.30 11.26 6.02
CA LEU A 214 -6.97 11.48 6.62
C LEU A 214 -6.14 12.47 5.80
N SER A 215 -6.18 12.35 4.47
CA SER A 215 -5.44 13.25 3.58
C SER A 215 -5.96 14.68 3.65
N ILE A 216 -7.27 14.89 3.67
CA ILE A 216 -7.90 16.21 3.85
C ILE A 216 -7.52 16.79 5.23
N GLY A 217 -7.63 15.98 6.29
CA GLY A 217 -7.23 16.39 7.63
C GLY A 217 -5.78 16.86 7.70
N TYR A 218 -4.88 16.11 7.08
CA TYR A 218 -3.46 16.47 6.99
C TYR A 218 -3.23 17.77 6.20
N VAL A 219 -3.95 18.00 5.10
CA VAL A 219 -3.85 19.27 4.34
C VAL A 219 -4.32 20.43 5.20
N TYR A 220 -5.47 20.33 5.89
CA TYR A 220 -5.95 21.38 6.79
C TYR A 220 -4.98 21.64 7.93
N GLN A 221 -4.37 20.59 8.49
CA GLN A 221 -3.35 20.71 9.52
C GLN A 221 -2.14 21.54 9.03
N ARG A 222 -1.64 21.24 7.81
CA ARG A 222 -0.55 22.01 7.19
C ARG A 222 -0.93 23.46 6.88
N MET A 223 -2.21 23.74 6.62
CA MET A 223 -2.73 25.09 6.45
C MET A 223 -2.96 25.84 7.78
N GLY A 224 -2.67 25.23 8.93
CA GLY A 224 -2.97 25.78 10.25
C GLY A 224 -4.45 25.76 10.64
N LYS A 225 -5.32 25.16 9.83
CA LYS A 225 -6.78 25.06 10.06
C LYS A 225 -7.09 23.83 10.94
N PHE A 226 -6.59 23.86 12.17
CA PHE A 226 -6.63 22.69 13.08
C PHE A 226 -8.03 22.23 13.42
N ASN A 227 -9.02 23.14 13.55
CA ASN A 227 -10.41 22.77 13.80
C ASN A 227 -11.03 21.98 12.64
N ASP A 228 -10.73 22.36 11.38
CA ASP A 228 -11.23 21.64 10.21
C ASP A 228 -10.50 20.30 10.03
N ALA A 229 -9.21 20.25 10.37
CA ALA A 229 -8.46 19.00 10.44
C ALA A 229 -9.08 18.02 11.43
N LEU A 230 -9.44 18.48 12.66
CA LEU A 230 -10.11 17.67 13.69
C LEU A 230 -11.44 17.10 13.20
N LYS A 231 -12.25 17.89 12.47
CA LYS A 231 -13.51 17.40 11.89
C LYS A 231 -13.26 16.22 10.96
N CYS A 232 -12.23 16.32 10.10
CA CYS A 232 -11.88 15.25 9.16
C CYS A 232 -11.35 14.00 9.88
N TYR A 233 -10.46 14.16 10.85
CA TYR A 233 -9.95 13.06 11.65
C TYR A 233 -11.05 12.38 12.47
N ASN A 234 -12.01 13.15 13.03
CA ASN A 234 -13.15 12.57 13.74
C ASN A 234 -14.08 11.79 12.79
N LYS A 235 -14.27 12.23 11.55
CA LYS A 235 -14.99 11.43 10.54
C LYS A 235 -14.25 10.12 10.25
N ALA A 236 -12.93 10.16 10.04
CA ALA A 236 -12.11 8.97 9.87
C ALA A 236 -12.19 8.04 11.09
N LYS A 237 -12.18 8.59 12.33
CA LYS A 237 -12.28 7.83 13.57
C LYS A 237 -13.57 7.01 13.67
N VAL A 238 -14.69 7.57 13.25
CA VAL A 238 -15.97 6.84 13.20
C VAL A 238 -15.90 5.69 12.19
N LEU A 239 -15.27 5.92 11.04
CA LEU A 239 -15.19 4.93 9.96
C LEU A 239 -14.25 3.75 10.25
N VAL A 240 -13.21 3.94 11.08
CA VAL A 240 -12.30 2.84 11.48
C VAL A 240 -12.93 1.88 12.48
N ASP A 241 -14.10 2.19 13.01
CA ASP A 241 -14.91 1.32 13.89
C ASP A 241 -14.07 0.70 15.03
N GLY A 242 -13.39 1.55 15.80
CA GLY A 242 -12.56 1.15 16.94
C GLY A 242 -11.23 0.47 16.61
N ARG A 243 -10.96 0.17 15.34
CA ARG A 243 -9.63 -0.34 14.92
C ARG A 243 -8.58 0.75 15.04
N TYR A 244 -7.41 0.37 15.55
CA TYR A 244 -6.33 1.33 15.71
C TYR A 244 -5.73 1.73 14.35
N HIS A 245 -5.58 3.04 14.14
CA HIS A 245 -4.99 3.61 12.93
C HIS A 245 -3.99 4.72 13.29
N HIS A 246 -2.71 4.43 13.24
CA HIS A 246 -1.63 5.31 13.73
C HIS A 246 -1.74 6.75 13.21
N LYS A 247 -1.79 6.94 11.88
CA LYS A 247 -1.86 8.29 11.28
C LYS A 247 -3.05 9.12 11.75
N LEU A 248 -4.19 8.46 12.02
CA LEU A 248 -5.38 9.11 12.53
C LEU A 248 -5.14 9.68 13.93
N TYR A 249 -4.65 8.84 14.85
CA TYR A 249 -4.45 9.25 16.23
C TYR A 249 -3.31 10.25 16.37
N ASP A 250 -2.26 10.13 15.56
CA ASP A 250 -1.17 11.10 15.50
C ASP A 250 -1.67 12.47 15.02
N GLY A 251 -2.46 12.52 13.93
CA GLY A 251 -3.08 13.75 13.46
C GLY A 251 -4.03 14.39 14.48
N LEU A 252 -4.87 13.59 15.16
CA LEU A 252 -5.74 14.08 16.24
C LEU A 252 -4.94 14.71 17.39
N ALA A 253 -3.94 13.99 17.90
CA ALA A 253 -3.13 14.46 19.01
C ALA A 253 -2.34 15.73 18.69
N SER A 254 -1.79 15.82 17.47
CA SER A 254 -1.08 16.99 16.98
C SER A 254 -2.02 18.20 16.89
N CYS A 255 -3.19 18.07 16.28
CA CYS A 255 -4.16 19.16 16.18
C CYS A 255 -4.65 19.63 17.57
N LEU A 256 -4.97 18.71 18.49
CA LEU A 256 -5.38 19.04 19.85
C LEU A 256 -4.27 19.80 20.61
N THR A 257 -3.02 19.39 20.41
CA THR A 257 -1.86 20.10 21.00
C THR A 257 -1.77 21.53 20.49
N LYS A 258 -1.91 21.75 19.16
CA LYS A 258 -1.86 23.08 18.57
C LYS A 258 -3.04 23.98 18.99
N LEU A 259 -4.20 23.40 19.25
CA LEU A 259 -5.38 24.09 19.80
C LEU A 259 -5.32 24.31 21.32
N SER A 260 -4.21 23.90 21.95
CA SER A 260 -4.03 23.98 23.42
C SER A 260 -5.03 23.12 24.23
N GLU A 261 -5.63 22.11 23.60
CA GLU A 261 -6.50 21.13 24.24
C GLU A 261 -5.66 19.97 24.83
N PHE A 262 -4.76 20.33 25.75
CA PHE A 262 -3.66 19.47 26.20
C PHE A 262 -4.12 18.17 26.88
N ASP A 263 -5.24 18.20 27.64
CA ASP A 263 -5.74 17.00 28.32
C ASP A 263 -6.22 15.97 27.32
N GLN A 264 -6.96 16.38 26.29
CA GLN A 264 -7.41 15.52 25.22
C GLN A 264 -6.22 14.98 24.39
N ALA A 265 -5.24 15.84 24.08
CA ALA A 265 -4.03 15.43 23.39
C ALA A 265 -3.26 14.33 24.15
N ILE A 266 -3.11 14.50 25.49
CA ILE A 266 -2.45 13.51 26.34
C ILE A 266 -3.20 12.17 26.32
N GLU A 267 -4.52 12.18 26.38
CA GLU A 267 -5.33 10.94 26.30
C GLU A 267 -5.13 10.22 24.95
N VAL A 268 -5.09 10.97 23.86
CA VAL A 268 -4.82 10.38 22.53
C VAL A 268 -3.39 9.81 22.47
N TYR A 269 -2.37 10.53 22.97
CA TYR A 269 -1.00 10.00 23.02
C TYR A 269 -0.86 8.78 23.95
N LYS A 270 -1.59 8.70 25.06
CA LYS A 270 -1.64 7.50 25.90
C LYS A 270 -2.22 6.32 25.15
N HIS A 271 -3.27 6.54 24.34
CA HIS A 271 -3.84 5.50 23.50
C HIS A 271 -2.82 4.99 22.46
N ILE A 272 -2.06 5.88 21.83
CA ILE A 272 -0.95 5.51 20.93
C ILE A 272 0.10 4.67 21.69
N PHE A 273 0.53 5.15 22.87
CA PHE A 273 1.53 4.48 23.71
C PHE A 273 1.13 3.04 24.09
N GLN A 274 -0.14 2.79 24.33
CA GLN A 274 -0.66 1.46 24.69
C GLN A 274 -0.70 0.49 23.48
N ARG A 275 -0.88 1.01 22.26
CA ARG A 275 -1.10 0.22 21.05
C ARG A 275 0.16 0.01 20.19
N GLU A 276 1.15 0.88 20.33
CA GLU A 276 2.37 0.85 19.53
C GLU A 276 3.53 0.18 20.27
N GLN A 277 4.53 -0.27 19.49
CA GLN A 277 5.78 -0.85 19.98
C GLN A 277 7.00 -0.12 19.40
N GLY A 278 8.16 -0.35 19.96
CA GLY A 278 9.42 0.20 19.47
C GLY A 278 9.46 1.73 19.44
N LYS A 279 9.99 2.31 18.36
CA LYS A 279 10.19 3.75 18.19
C LYS A 279 8.90 4.56 18.39
N LYS A 280 7.80 4.12 17.77
CA LYS A 280 6.51 4.85 17.86
C LYS A 280 5.97 4.96 19.28
N LYS A 281 6.12 3.91 20.07
CA LYS A 281 5.79 3.94 21.50
C LYS A 281 6.64 4.97 22.25
N TRP A 282 7.91 5.04 21.93
CA TRP A 282 8.85 6.00 22.54
C TRP A 282 8.52 7.44 22.16
N ASP A 283 8.19 7.68 20.90
CA ASP A 283 7.77 8.99 20.39
C ASP A 283 6.48 9.45 21.09
N ALA A 284 5.49 8.57 21.26
CA ALA A 284 4.26 8.88 22.02
C ALA A 284 4.56 9.26 23.48
N GLN A 285 5.47 8.56 24.15
CA GLN A 285 5.89 8.89 25.52
C GLN A 285 6.58 10.26 25.59
N ARG A 286 7.41 10.57 24.61
CA ARG A 286 8.09 11.87 24.49
C ARG A 286 7.07 12.99 24.28
N SER A 287 6.08 12.77 23.40
CA SER A 287 5.00 13.71 23.14
C SER A 287 4.16 13.98 24.39
N ILE A 288 3.83 12.96 25.18
CA ILE A 288 3.12 13.14 26.47
C ILE A 288 3.92 14.07 27.41
N LYS A 289 5.23 13.84 27.55
CA LYS A 289 6.09 14.69 28.39
C LYS A 289 6.12 16.14 27.88
N PHE A 290 6.21 16.31 26.56
CA PHE A 290 6.22 17.63 25.93
C PHE A 290 4.89 18.37 26.13
N VAL A 291 3.75 17.74 25.88
CA VAL A 291 2.41 18.32 26.05
C VAL A 291 2.17 18.70 27.52
N ASN A 292 2.60 17.88 28.48
CA ASN A 292 2.54 18.23 29.90
C ASN A 292 3.36 19.47 30.25
N LYS A 293 4.54 19.64 29.62
CA LYS A 293 5.36 20.87 29.77
C LYS A 293 4.63 22.08 29.21
N LEU A 294 4.00 21.97 28.03
CA LEU A 294 3.18 23.03 27.44
C LEU A 294 1.99 23.39 28.34
N LYS A 295 1.26 22.40 28.84
CA LYS A 295 0.15 22.62 29.78
C LYS A 295 0.57 23.42 31.01
N ARG A 296 1.74 23.10 31.60
CA ARG A 296 2.31 23.85 32.74
C ARG A 296 2.66 25.29 32.36
N LYS A 297 3.28 25.51 31.19
CA LYS A 297 3.62 26.85 30.70
C LYS A 297 2.37 27.71 30.50
N LYS A 298 1.29 27.12 29.93
CA LYS A 298 0.01 27.82 29.77
C LYS A 298 -0.58 28.22 31.10
N ALA A 299 -0.56 27.35 32.11
CA ALA A 299 -1.02 27.63 33.45
C ALA A 299 -0.23 28.75 34.14
N MET A 300 1.05 28.93 33.77
CA MET A 300 1.91 30.02 34.26
C MET A 300 1.82 31.30 33.41
N GLY A 301 0.93 31.37 32.41
CA GLY A 301 0.80 32.54 31.53
C GLY A 301 1.98 32.79 30.60
N THR A 302 2.86 31.80 30.39
CA THR A 302 4.09 31.93 29.59
C THR A 302 3.98 31.32 28.19
N LEU A 303 2.76 30.95 27.78
CA LEU A 303 2.48 30.39 26.44
C LEU A 303 1.52 31.32 25.70
N PRO A 304 1.73 31.60 24.40
CA PRO A 304 0.77 32.31 23.57
C PRO A 304 -0.51 31.49 23.39
N ASP A 305 -1.65 32.16 23.23
CA ASP A 305 -2.97 31.51 23.07
C ASP A 305 -3.07 30.63 21.83
N VAL A 306 -2.29 30.92 20.79
CA VAL A 306 -2.20 30.13 19.55
C VAL A 306 -0.75 29.77 19.28
N MET A 307 -0.45 28.48 19.17
CA MET A 307 0.88 27.99 18.84
C MET A 307 1.17 28.21 17.34
N PRO A 308 2.38 28.71 16.96
CA PRO A 308 2.75 28.84 15.56
C PRO A 308 2.72 27.49 14.83
N ALA A 309 2.44 27.53 13.52
CA ALA A 309 2.26 26.31 12.71
C ALA A 309 3.55 25.50 12.54
N ASP A 310 4.72 26.14 12.65
CA ASP A 310 6.01 25.63 12.15
C ASP A 310 6.97 25.11 13.25
N ASP A 311 6.55 24.88 14.47
CA ASP A 311 7.43 24.21 15.43
C ASP A 311 7.37 22.70 15.21
N ASP A 312 8.41 22.16 14.58
CA ASP A 312 8.69 20.73 14.51
C ASP A 312 8.69 20.13 15.93
N ILE A 313 7.72 19.24 16.17
CA ILE A 313 7.61 18.42 17.38
C ILE A 313 8.39 17.11 17.18
#